data_7209d4ac87a717a24915b613474213b8
#
_entry.id   7209d4ac87a717a24915b613474213b8
#
_cell.length_a   1.000
_cell.length_b   1.000
_cell.length_c   1.000
_cell.angle_alpha   90.00
_cell.angle_beta   90.00
_cell.angle_gamma   90.00
#
_symmetry.space_group_name_H-M   'P 1'
#
loop_
_entity.id
_entity.type
_entity.pdbx_description
1 polymer ?
#
loop_
_entity_poly.entity_id
_entity_poly.type
_entity_poly.pdbx_seq_one_letter_code
_entity_poly.pdbx_strand_id
1 'polypeptide(L)'
;TLKTRFPGVYAIGDVTSVGTPKAGVFSEGAARVVAASLIAELQAGEQPEAYTGMGSCYVEFGGGRVARVDVDFLSGPTPTGTYRDPSVALSAEKRLFESSRRSRWFGL
;
A
#
# COMPACT_ATOMS: atom_id res chain seq x y z
N THR A 1 12.27 1.10 -8.40
CA THR A 1 11.96 2.51 -8.18
C THR A 1 10.63 2.85 -8.87
N LEU A 2 9.97 3.89 -8.39
CA LEU A 2 8.74 4.41 -9.00
C LEU A 2 9.02 5.58 -9.95
N LYS A 3 10.29 5.78 -10.30
CA LYS A 3 10.75 6.76 -11.30
C LYS A 3 10.39 6.28 -12.71
N THR A 4 9.94 7.19 -13.54
CA THR A 4 9.77 6.94 -14.97
C THR A 4 11.10 7.13 -15.73
N ARG A 5 11.10 6.88 -17.03
CA ARG A 5 12.24 7.20 -17.91
C ARG A 5 12.53 8.70 -18.04
N PHE A 6 11.60 9.55 -17.63
CA PHE A 6 11.76 10.99 -17.70
C PHE A 6 12.31 11.51 -16.36
N PRO A 7 13.39 12.31 -16.37
CA PRO A 7 13.96 12.86 -15.14
C PRO A 7 12.93 13.68 -14.34
N GLY A 8 12.89 13.48 -13.03
CA GLY A 8 11.98 14.19 -12.13
C GLY A 8 10.51 13.76 -12.21
N VAL A 9 10.17 12.75 -13.02
CA VAL A 9 8.79 12.26 -13.19
C VAL A 9 8.64 10.90 -12.55
N TYR A 10 7.69 10.80 -11.63
CA TYR A 10 7.30 9.56 -10.93
C TYR A 10 5.91 9.11 -11.39
N ALA A 11 5.64 7.81 -11.28
CA ALA A 11 4.31 7.25 -11.53
C ALA A 11 3.89 6.34 -10.37
N ILE A 12 2.67 6.51 -9.89
CA ILE A 12 2.09 5.74 -8.79
C ILE A 12 0.66 5.32 -9.13
N GLY A 13 0.16 4.31 -8.42
CA GLY A 13 -1.22 3.84 -8.56
C GLY A 13 -1.45 2.97 -9.79
N ASP A 14 -2.71 2.86 -10.16
CA ASP A 14 -3.22 1.89 -11.14
C ASP A 14 -2.69 2.09 -12.56
N VAL A 15 -2.22 3.30 -12.87
CA VAL A 15 -1.61 3.65 -14.15
C VAL A 15 -0.25 2.96 -14.37
N THR A 16 0.38 2.47 -13.30
CA THR A 16 1.72 1.88 -13.37
C THR A 16 1.70 0.40 -13.76
N SER A 17 2.83 -0.08 -14.30
CA SER A 17 3.12 -1.50 -14.57
C SER A 17 4.14 -2.07 -13.57
N VAL A 18 4.13 -1.59 -12.32
CA VAL A 18 5.13 -1.96 -11.32
C VAL A 18 5.02 -3.42 -10.82
N GLY A 19 3.94 -4.12 -11.16
CA GLY A 19 3.77 -5.53 -10.81
C GLY A 19 2.91 -5.78 -9.57
N THR A 20 2.27 -4.75 -9.02
CA THR A 20 1.29 -4.90 -7.93
C THR A 20 -0.15 -4.91 -8.44
N PRO A 21 -1.10 -5.49 -7.69
CA PRO A 21 -2.52 -5.37 -8.01
C PRO A 21 -3.00 -3.91 -8.06
N LYS A 22 -4.07 -3.66 -8.80
CA LYS A 22 -4.70 -2.35 -8.94
C LYS A 22 -5.65 -2.12 -7.78
N ALA A 23 -5.13 -1.62 -6.65
CA ALA A 23 -5.91 -1.33 -5.44
C ALA A 23 -5.32 -0.17 -4.65
N GLY A 24 -6.17 0.57 -3.95
CA GLY A 24 -5.80 1.79 -3.23
C GLY A 24 -4.69 1.61 -2.20
N VAL A 25 -4.60 0.46 -1.55
CA VAL A 25 -3.53 0.16 -0.58
C VAL A 25 -2.14 0.18 -1.22
N PHE A 26 -2.00 -0.31 -2.45
CA PHE A 26 -0.73 -0.30 -3.18
C PHE A 26 -0.42 1.11 -3.69
N SER A 27 -1.44 1.84 -4.14
CA SER A 27 -1.29 3.25 -4.53
C SER A 27 -0.82 4.11 -3.36
N GLU A 28 -1.38 3.92 -2.18
CA GLU A 28 -0.98 4.60 -0.93
C GLU A 28 0.48 4.27 -0.56
N GLY A 29 0.86 3.00 -0.60
CA GLY A 29 2.23 2.57 -0.33
C GLY A 29 3.24 3.18 -1.31
N ALA A 30 2.92 3.17 -2.60
CA ALA A 30 3.73 3.79 -3.64
C ALA A 30 3.87 5.31 -3.44
N ALA A 31 2.77 6.00 -3.09
CA ALA A 31 2.78 7.43 -2.83
C ALA A 31 3.70 7.83 -1.66
N ARG A 32 3.74 7.03 -0.61
CA ARG A 32 4.64 7.27 0.54
C ARG A 32 6.12 7.21 0.12
N VAL A 33 6.48 6.19 -0.67
CA VAL A 33 7.87 6.04 -1.16
C VAL A 33 8.24 7.18 -2.09
N VAL A 34 7.36 7.60 -2.99
CA VAL A 34 7.62 8.73 -3.89
C VAL A 34 7.73 10.04 -3.12
N ALA A 35 6.85 10.30 -2.15
CA ALA A 35 6.94 11.50 -1.31
C ALA A 35 8.27 11.55 -0.55
N ALA A 36 8.69 10.44 0.07
CA ALA A 36 9.98 10.36 0.75
C ALA A 36 11.17 10.56 -0.22
N SER A 37 11.09 10.00 -1.43
CA SER A 37 12.12 10.18 -2.48
C SER A 37 12.25 11.64 -2.91
N LEU A 38 11.12 12.32 -3.10
CA LEU A 38 11.10 13.74 -3.48
C LEU A 38 11.67 14.63 -2.37
N ILE A 39 11.29 14.36 -1.11
CA ILE A 39 11.84 15.08 0.04
C ILE A 39 13.36 14.90 0.12
N ALA A 40 13.83 13.64 -0.04
CA ALA A 40 15.26 13.34 -0.02
C ALA A 40 16.01 14.06 -1.16
N GLU A 41 15.44 14.09 -2.36
CA GLU A 41 16.05 14.80 -3.50
C GLU A 41 16.13 16.32 -3.27
N LEU A 42 15.06 16.91 -2.72
CA LEU A 42 15.02 18.36 -2.46
C LEU A 42 15.93 18.79 -1.30
N GLN A 43 16.16 17.92 -0.34
CA GLN A 43 16.96 18.19 0.85
C GLN A 43 18.37 17.59 0.80
N ALA A 44 18.78 16.98 -0.30
CA ALA A 44 20.01 16.22 -0.44
C ALA A 44 20.20 15.14 0.66
N GLY A 45 19.08 14.51 1.07
CA GLY A 45 19.05 13.48 2.10
C GLY A 45 19.18 12.07 1.53
N GLU A 46 19.17 11.07 2.43
CA GLU A 46 19.18 9.67 2.04
C GLU A 46 17.88 9.26 1.33
N GLN A 47 18.02 8.50 0.25
CA GLN A 47 16.86 7.95 -0.47
C GLN A 47 16.15 6.90 0.39
N PRO A 48 14.81 6.84 0.37
CA PRO A 48 14.07 5.81 1.09
C PRO A 48 14.34 4.43 0.51
N GLU A 49 13.98 3.40 1.29
CA GLU A 49 13.97 2.03 0.83
C GLU A 49 13.09 1.86 -0.42
N ALA A 50 13.40 0.84 -1.22
CA ALA A 50 12.65 0.54 -2.41
C ALA A 50 11.19 0.16 -2.07
N TYR A 51 10.27 0.51 -2.96
CA TYR A 51 8.87 0.10 -2.85
C TYR A 51 8.74 -1.43 -2.90
N THR A 52 8.17 -2.02 -1.87
CA THR A 52 8.05 -3.47 -1.68
C THR A 52 6.76 -4.07 -2.25
N GLY A 53 5.77 -3.24 -2.56
CA GLY A 53 4.45 -3.75 -2.97
C GLY A 53 3.70 -4.47 -1.84
N MET A 54 3.99 -4.15 -0.59
CA MET A 54 3.25 -4.68 0.56
C MET A 54 1.87 -4.04 0.67
N GLY A 55 0.89 -4.84 1.07
CA GLY A 55 -0.47 -4.37 1.29
C GLY A 55 -1.33 -5.38 2.03
N SER A 56 -2.44 -4.90 2.58
CA SER A 56 -3.46 -5.74 3.24
C SER A 56 -4.80 -5.55 2.57
N CYS A 57 -5.46 -6.65 2.26
CA CYS A 57 -6.80 -6.67 1.70
C CYS A 57 -7.76 -7.34 2.67
N TYR A 58 -8.99 -6.83 2.76
CA TYR A 58 -10.06 -7.38 3.56
C TYR A 58 -11.15 -7.95 2.66
N VAL A 59 -11.61 -9.16 2.97
CA VAL A 59 -12.67 -9.87 2.24
C VAL A 59 -13.85 -10.13 3.17
N GLU A 60 -15.03 -9.65 2.80
CA GLU A 60 -16.24 -9.81 3.61
C GLU A 60 -16.93 -11.15 3.32
N PHE A 61 -17.24 -11.88 4.39
CA PHE A 61 -17.90 -13.19 4.33
C PHE A 61 -19.36 -13.16 4.82
N GLY A 62 -19.88 -11.98 5.14
CA GLY A 62 -21.20 -11.81 5.74
C GLY A 62 -21.21 -12.13 7.24
N GLY A 63 -22.36 -11.88 7.91
CA GLY A 63 -22.51 -12.10 9.37
C GLY A 63 -21.48 -11.35 10.22
N GLY A 64 -20.98 -10.20 9.76
CA GLY A 64 -19.97 -9.41 10.48
C GLY A 64 -18.57 -10.02 10.48
N ARG A 65 -18.30 -11.05 9.68
CA ARG A 65 -16.99 -11.72 9.60
C ARG A 65 -16.22 -11.22 8.38
N VAL A 66 -14.95 -10.92 8.61
CA VAL A 66 -14.01 -10.43 7.60
C VAL A 66 -12.73 -11.27 7.66
N ALA A 67 -12.24 -11.70 6.50
CA ALA A 67 -10.91 -12.28 6.35
C ALA A 67 -9.90 -11.17 5.98
N ARG A 68 -8.62 -11.43 6.22
CA ARG A 68 -7.53 -10.55 5.81
C ARG A 68 -6.46 -11.32 5.06
N VAL A 69 -5.95 -10.71 4.00
CA VAL A 69 -4.78 -11.18 3.26
C VAL A 69 -3.72 -10.11 3.32
N ASP A 70 -2.57 -10.45 3.88
CA ASP A 70 -1.36 -9.62 3.85
C ASP A 70 -0.45 -10.13 2.73
N VAL A 71 0.01 -9.25 1.87
CA VAL A 71 0.80 -9.63 0.69
C VAL A 71 2.05 -8.77 0.54
N ASP A 72 3.08 -9.36 -0.07
CA ASP A 72 4.31 -8.69 -0.50
C ASP A 72 4.61 -9.16 -1.93
N PHE A 73 4.62 -8.22 -2.85
CA PHE A 73 4.77 -8.52 -4.28
C PHE A 73 6.18 -8.37 -4.81
N LEU A 74 7.04 -7.57 -4.17
CA LEU A 74 8.27 -7.11 -4.80
C LEU A 74 9.54 -7.31 -3.95
N SER A 75 9.43 -7.72 -2.68
CA SER A 75 10.62 -7.93 -1.82
C SER A 75 11.40 -9.20 -2.16
N GLY A 76 10.76 -10.18 -2.80
CA GLY A 76 11.36 -11.46 -3.13
C GLY A 76 11.22 -11.83 -4.61
N PRO A 77 11.77 -12.97 -5.03
CA PRO A 77 11.69 -13.45 -6.41
C PRO A 77 10.27 -13.86 -6.81
N THR A 78 9.43 -14.18 -5.84
CA THR A 78 8.01 -14.51 -6.02
C THR A 78 7.18 -13.78 -4.98
N PRO A 79 5.94 -13.37 -5.32
CA PRO A 79 5.02 -12.80 -4.35
C PRO A 79 4.74 -13.77 -3.20
N THR A 80 4.60 -13.22 -2.00
CA THR A 80 4.22 -13.96 -0.80
C THR A 80 2.93 -13.40 -0.21
N GLY A 81 2.21 -14.23 0.54
CA GLY A 81 0.99 -13.79 1.19
C GLY A 81 0.64 -14.64 2.41
N THR A 82 -0.01 -14.01 3.38
CA THR A 82 -0.54 -14.64 4.58
C THR A 82 -2.04 -14.40 4.66
N TYR A 83 -2.80 -15.49 4.74
CA TYR A 83 -4.24 -15.44 4.90
C TYR A 83 -4.62 -15.60 6.37
N ARG A 84 -5.56 -14.78 6.83
CA ARG A 84 -6.17 -14.87 8.16
C ARG A 84 -7.67 -15.14 7.99
N ASP A 85 -8.14 -16.21 8.64
CA ASP A 85 -9.51 -16.70 8.54
C ASP A 85 -10.56 -15.65 8.96
N PRO A 86 -11.78 -15.72 8.39
CA PRO A 86 -12.86 -14.79 8.68
C PRO A 86 -13.22 -14.76 10.17
N SER A 87 -13.16 -13.56 10.77
CA SER A 87 -13.51 -13.35 12.17
C SER A 87 -14.20 -12.00 12.40
N VAL A 88 -14.91 -11.87 13.52
CA VAL A 88 -15.50 -10.60 13.97
C VAL A 88 -14.41 -9.59 14.37
N ALA A 89 -13.29 -10.07 14.91
CA ALA A 89 -12.15 -9.22 15.27
C ALA A 89 -11.58 -8.49 14.05
N LEU A 90 -11.44 -9.18 12.90
CA LEU A 90 -10.99 -8.58 11.66
C LEU A 90 -11.98 -7.58 11.07
N SER A 91 -13.27 -7.69 11.38
CA SER A 91 -14.27 -6.67 11.05
C SER A 91 -14.01 -5.35 11.79
N ALA A 92 -13.63 -5.41 13.06
CA ALA A 92 -13.23 -4.23 13.82
C ALA A 92 -11.93 -3.60 13.26
N GLU A 93 -10.95 -4.44 12.91
CA GLU A 93 -9.70 -4.01 12.30
C GLU A 93 -9.95 -3.32 10.94
N LYS A 94 -10.86 -3.85 10.10
CA LYS A 94 -11.26 -3.20 8.85
C LYS A 94 -11.88 -1.82 9.07
N ARG A 95 -12.71 -1.65 10.10
CA ARG A 95 -13.26 -0.32 10.46
C ARG A 95 -12.18 0.67 10.88
N LEU A 96 -11.16 0.21 11.65
CA LEU A 96 -10.01 1.05 11.99
C LEU A 96 -9.17 1.41 10.75
N PHE A 97 -9.04 0.50 9.80
CA PHE A 97 -8.39 0.76 8.53
C PHE A 97 -9.06 1.92 7.78
N GLU A 98 -10.40 1.94 7.73
CA GLU A 98 -11.17 3.02 7.12
C GLU A 98 -11.03 4.33 7.91
N SER A 99 -11.36 4.32 9.21
CA SER A 99 -11.38 5.54 10.03
C SER A 99 -10.02 6.22 10.13
N SER A 100 -8.93 5.45 10.23
CA SER A 100 -7.58 6.00 10.27
C SER A 100 -7.20 6.73 8.98
N ARG A 101 -7.70 6.29 7.82
CA ARG A 101 -7.46 6.96 6.54
C ARG A 101 -8.32 8.21 6.37
N ARG A 102 -9.57 8.16 6.79
CA ARG A 102 -10.44 9.34 6.82
C ARG A 102 -9.84 10.45 7.66
N SER A 103 -9.38 10.11 8.88
CA SER A 103 -8.72 11.08 9.76
C SER A 103 -7.44 11.64 9.15
N ARG A 104 -6.56 10.77 8.62
CA ARG A 104 -5.26 11.18 8.07
C ARG A 104 -5.37 12.03 6.81
N TRP A 105 -6.32 11.69 5.92
CA TRP A 105 -6.42 12.38 4.62
C TRP A 105 -7.34 13.58 4.63
N PHE A 106 -8.35 13.60 5.51
CA PHE A 106 -9.39 14.60 5.49
C PHE A 106 -9.60 15.30 6.84
N GLY A 107 -8.90 14.87 7.89
CA GLY A 107 -9.07 15.42 9.24
C GLY A 107 -10.41 15.06 9.91
N LEU A 108 -11.07 13.96 9.46
CA LEU A 108 -12.39 13.53 9.93
C LEU A 108 -12.30 12.43 10.99
#